data_39d0d6095483a5dfedf5075e7220ecb8
#
_entry.id   39d0d6095483a5dfedf5075e7220ecb8
#
_cell.length_a   1.000
_cell.length_b   1.000
_cell.length_c   1.000
_cell.angle_alpha   90.00
_cell.angle_beta   90.00
_cell.angle_gamma   90.00
#
_symmetry.space_group_name_H-M   'P 1'
#
loop_
_entity.id
_entity.type
_entity.pdbx_description
1 polymer ?
#
loop_
_entity_poly.entity_id
_entity_poly.type
_entity_poly.pdbx_seq_one_letter_code
_entity_poly.pdbx_strand_id
1 'polypeptide(L)'
;NIKNLRSFMSSKNIEYHPYKEGEYFSHAERKHYFDSVDSSILNRSVILIDPDNGFELDRMRSGIGHKYLKYSELSVLYARMDSNSLILVYQHIPRVKRDDYFAQIGQKVRKGMNTRGPICLSDNIVAFFIMAKTGELMNKTWKVINGYAKENRYNAYKCDDHFDCT
;
A
#
# COMPACT_ATOMS: atom_id res chain seq x y z
N ASN A 1 -7.75 -4.68 -16.38
CA ASN A 1 -7.05 -5.77 -17.07
C ASN A 1 -5.55 -5.46 -17.08
N ILE A 2 -4.71 -6.35 -16.55
CA ILE A 2 -3.24 -6.21 -16.41
C ILE A 2 -2.57 -5.85 -17.75
N LYS A 3 -3.05 -6.40 -18.87
CA LYS A 3 -2.53 -6.07 -20.21
C LYS A 3 -2.67 -4.57 -20.53
N ASN A 4 -3.76 -3.95 -20.15
CA ASN A 4 -3.98 -2.51 -20.36
C ASN A 4 -3.06 -1.67 -19.46
N LEU A 5 -2.78 -2.14 -18.23
CA LEU A 5 -1.86 -1.45 -17.32
C LEU A 5 -0.44 -1.42 -17.88
N ARG A 6 0.07 -2.55 -18.40
CA ARG A 6 1.40 -2.60 -19.05
C ARG A 6 1.51 -1.58 -20.18
N SER A 7 0.54 -1.57 -21.10
CA SER A 7 0.52 -0.63 -22.23
C SER A 7 0.47 0.83 -21.77
N PHE A 8 -0.33 1.10 -20.74
CA PHE A 8 -0.41 2.44 -20.14
C PHE A 8 0.93 2.86 -19.53
N MET A 9 1.56 2.03 -18.71
CA MET A 9 2.86 2.33 -18.08
C MET A 9 3.93 2.56 -19.14
N SER A 10 4.00 1.70 -20.17
CA SER A 10 4.94 1.87 -21.29
C SER A 10 4.72 3.19 -22.03
N SER A 11 3.47 3.63 -22.23
CA SER A 11 3.15 4.93 -22.87
C SER A 11 3.64 6.13 -22.04
N LYS A 12 3.90 5.93 -20.76
CA LYS A 12 4.45 6.94 -19.83
C LYS A 12 5.94 6.79 -19.56
N ASN A 13 6.63 5.92 -20.29
CA ASN A 13 8.04 5.54 -20.04
C ASN A 13 8.27 5.04 -18.61
N ILE A 14 7.29 4.36 -18.03
CA ILE A 14 7.38 3.71 -16.73
C ILE A 14 7.66 2.22 -16.97
N GLU A 15 8.78 1.74 -16.46
CA GLU A 15 9.10 0.32 -16.45
C GLU A 15 8.15 -0.41 -15.49
N TYR A 16 7.55 -1.50 -15.97
CA TYR A 16 6.53 -2.25 -15.23
C TYR A 16 6.91 -3.71 -15.12
N HIS A 17 7.08 -4.19 -13.90
CA HIS A 17 7.44 -5.57 -13.57
C HIS A 17 6.32 -6.23 -12.75
N PRO A 18 5.43 -7.04 -13.38
CA PRO A 18 4.49 -7.84 -12.62
C PRO A 18 5.25 -8.99 -11.94
N TYR A 19 5.16 -9.05 -10.62
CA TYR A 19 5.79 -10.13 -9.86
C TYR A 19 4.95 -11.40 -9.98
N LYS A 20 5.55 -12.49 -10.51
CA LYS A 20 4.91 -13.81 -10.68
C LYS A 20 3.54 -13.72 -11.37
N GLU A 21 3.47 -13.02 -12.49
CA GLU A 21 2.23 -12.86 -13.27
C GLU A 21 1.60 -14.22 -13.61
N GLY A 22 0.34 -14.41 -13.21
CA GLY A 22 -0.40 -15.65 -13.46
C GLY A 22 -0.13 -16.79 -12.45
N GLU A 23 0.77 -16.59 -11.48
CA GLU A 23 0.97 -17.54 -10.40
C GLU A 23 0.07 -17.20 -9.21
N TYR A 24 -0.52 -18.25 -8.64
CA TYR A 24 -1.30 -18.15 -7.39
C TYR A 24 -0.55 -18.89 -6.30
N PHE A 25 -0.48 -18.32 -5.11
CA PHE A 25 0.11 -19.00 -3.97
C PHE A 25 -0.97 -19.53 -3.02
N SER A 26 -0.74 -20.72 -2.50
CA SER A 26 -1.58 -21.29 -1.44
C SER A 26 -1.30 -20.61 -0.09
N HIS A 27 -2.18 -20.83 0.88
CA HIS A 27 -1.95 -20.31 2.24
C HIS A 27 -0.63 -20.80 2.86
N ALA A 28 -0.22 -22.03 2.57
CA ALA A 28 1.04 -22.62 3.05
C ALA A 28 2.28 -21.97 2.37
N GLU A 29 2.18 -21.58 1.12
CA GLU A 29 3.27 -20.98 0.34
C GLU A 29 3.40 -19.47 0.54
N ARG A 30 2.44 -18.87 1.22
CA ARG A 30 2.32 -17.42 1.39
C ARG A 30 3.60 -16.77 1.94
N LYS A 31 4.18 -17.37 2.97
CA LYS A 31 5.45 -16.87 3.52
C LYS A 31 6.56 -16.91 2.49
N HIS A 32 6.70 -18.03 1.78
CA HIS A 32 7.70 -18.18 0.74
C HIS A 32 7.50 -17.17 -0.41
N TYR A 33 6.26 -16.90 -0.81
CA TYR A 33 5.93 -15.92 -1.84
C TYR A 33 6.51 -14.54 -1.52
N PHE A 34 6.29 -14.02 -0.31
CA PHE A 34 6.80 -12.70 0.09
C PHE A 34 8.30 -12.71 0.35
N ASP A 35 8.85 -13.77 0.94
CA ASP A 35 10.28 -13.90 1.21
C ASP A 35 11.11 -14.01 -0.08
N SER A 36 10.55 -14.61 -1.14
CA SER A 36 11.23 -14.83 -2.43
C SER A 36 11.21 -13.62 -3.37
N VAL A 37 10.57 -12.51 -3.00
CA VAL A 37 10.64 -11.28 -3.81
C VAL A 37 12.09 -10.83 -3.93
N ASP A 38 12.61 -10.65 -5.14
CA ASP A 38 13.98 -10.19 -5.36
C ASP A 38 14.13 -8.74 -4.86
N SER A 39 15.16 -8.50 -4.05
CA SER A 39 15.44 -7.16 -3.53
C SER A 39 15.77 -6.15 -4.64
N SER A 40 16.26 -6.60 -5.79
CA SER A 40 16.54 -5.72 -6.93
C SER A 40 15.29 -5.00 -7.45
N ILE A 41 14.13 -5.71 -7.47
CA ILE A 41 12.86 -5.11 -7.90
C ILE A 41 12.21 -4.22 -6.82
N LEU A 42 12.71 -4.26 -5.60
CA LEU A 42 12.26 -3.41 -4.49
C LEU A 42 13.05 -2.11 -4.38
N ASN A 43 14.11 -1.95 -5.18
CA ASN A 43 14.99 -0.79 -5.13
C ASN A 43 14.58 0.27 -6.15
N ARG A 44 14.51 1.53 -5.72
CA ARG A 44 14.14 2.69 -6.54
C ARG A 44 12.84 2.46 -7.31
N SER A 45 11.86 1.87 -6.66
CA SER A 45 10.61 1.40 -7.27
C SER A 45 9.37 1.89 -6.53
N VAL A 46 8.26 1.84 -7.24
CA VAL A 46 6.91 1.99 -6.68
C VAL A 46 6.29 0.61 -6.66
N ILE A 47 6.14 0.05 -5.46
CA ILE A 47 5.63 -1.30 -5.22
C ILE A 47 4.13 -1.19 -4.98
N LEU A 48 3.32 -1.63 -5.95
CA LEU A 48 1.87 -1.70 -5.80
C LEU A 48 1.47 -3.08 -5.29
N ILE A 49 0.72 -3.11 -4.20
CA ILE A 49 0.13 -4.32 -3.62
C ILE A 49 -1.38 -4.18 -3.71
N ASP A 50 -2.02 -5.11 -4.42
CA ASP A 50 -3.45 -5.12 -4.71
C ASP A 50 -4.10 -6.40 -4.14
N PRO A 51 -4.32 -6.48 -2.83
CA PRO A 51 -5.00 -7.61 -2.22
C PRO A 51 -6.52 -7.52 -2.46
N ASP A 52 -7.18 -8.67 -2.65
CA ASP A 52 -8.64 -8.73 -2.91
C ASP A 52 -9.48 -7.91 -1.92
N ASN A 53 -9.11 -7.94 -0.63
CA ASN A 53 -9.89 -7.31 0.43
C ASN A 53 -9.09 -6.24 1.22
N GLY A 54 -7.85 -5.92 0.83
CA GLY A 54 -7.02 -4.95 1.53
C GLY A 54 -6.26 -5.54 2.72
N PHE A 55 -6.04 -4.73 3.77
CA PHE A 55 -5.34 -5.15 4.98
C PHE A 55 -6.12 -6.15 5.81
N GLU A 56 -5.40 -7.03 6.52
CA GLU A 56 -5.99 -7.98 7.47
C GLU A 56 -6.78 -7.28 8.58
N LEU A 57 -7.85 -7.95 9.01
CA LEU A 57 -8.71 -7.50 10.10
C LEU A 57 -8.28 -8.15 11.42
N ASP A 58 -8.58 -7.52 12.57
CA ASP A 58 -8.29 -8.08 13.90
C ASP A 58 -9.02 -9.41 14.14
N ARG A 59 -10.19 -9.56 13.54
CA ARG A 59 -10.98 -10.79 13.57
C ARG A 59 -11.34 -11.20 12.15
N MET A 60 -10.65 -12.18 11.62
CA MET A 60 -10.96 -12.76 10.32
C MET A 60 -11.75 -14.06 10.49
N ARG A 61 -12.72 -14.26 9.60
CA ARG A 61 -13.38 -15.55 9.49
C ARG A 61 -12.40 -16.60 8.99
N SER A 62 -12.55 -17.85 9.45
CA SER A 62 -11.76 -18.97 8.93
C SER A 62 -11.92 -19.08 7.40
N GLY A 63 -10.81 -19.38 6.72
CA GLY A 63 -10.79 -19.64 5.28
C GLY A 63 -10.67 -18.43 4.36
N ILE A 64 -10.79 -17.18 4.85
CA ILE A 64 -10.69 -15.98 3.97
C ILE A 64 -9.38 -15.20 4.12
N GLY A 65 -8.48 -15.63 5.01
CA GLY A 65 -7.22 -14.90 5.28
C GLY A 65 -6.31 -14.75 4.06
N HIS A 66 -6.45 -15.60 3.04
CA HIS A 66 -5.70 -15.52 1.79
C HIS A 66 -6.04 -14.27 0.96
N LYS A 67 -7.19 -13.65 1.17
CA LYS A 67 -7.67 -12.46 0.44
C LYS A 67 -7.13 -11.14 1.02
N TYR A 68 -6.43 -11.20 2.14
CA TYR A 68 -5.94 -10.01 2.85
C TYR A 68 -4.43 -9.96 2.85
N LEU A 69 -3.89 -8.75 2.81
CA LEU A 69 -2.48 -8.49 3.07
C LEU A 69 -2.24 -8.47 4.59
N LYS A 70 -1.32 -9.30 5.08
CA LYS A 70 -0.93 -9.27 6.48
C LYS A 70 0.07 -8.15 6.76
N TYR A 71 -0.02 -7.52 7.93
CA TYR A 71 0.97 -6.50 8.31
C TYR A 71 2.38 -7.08 8.43
N SER A 72 2.51 -8.36 8.80
CA SER A 72 3.80 -9.06 8.81
C SER A 72 4.42 -9.20 7.42
N GLU A 73 3.64 -9.43 6.38
CA GLU A 73 4.10 -9.54 5.00
C GLU A 73 4.51 -8.17 4.44
N LEU A 74 3.70 -7.16 4.72
CA LEU A 74 4.05 -5.79 4.38
C LEU A 74 5.35 -5.36 5.07
N SER A 75 5.55 -5.74 6.34
CA SER A 75 6.78 -5.47 7.09
C SER A 75 8.02 -6.10 6.44
N VAL A 76 7.91 -7.32 5.90
CA VAL A 76 9.01 -7.99 5.17
C VAL A 76 9.40 -7.18 3.93
N LEU A 77 8.43 -6.78 3.11
CA LEU A 77 8.71 -5.96 1.92
C LEU A 77 9.28 -4.59 2.28
N TYR A 78 8.67 -3.94 3.29
CA TYR A 78 9.13 -2.64 3.77
C TYR A 78 10.56 -2.68 4.30
N ALA A 79 10.93 -3.71 5.05
CA ALA A 79 12.30 -3.86 5.57
C ALA A 79 13.33 -4.01 4.44
N ARG A 80 12.97 -4.66 3.34
CA ARG A 80 13.86 -5.00 2.22
C ARG A 80 13.93 -3.94 1.13
N MET A 81 12.89 -3.09 0.97
CA MET A 81 12.95 -2.00 0.00
C MET A 81 14.04 -0.97 0.38
N ASP A 82 14.54 -0.21 -0.59
CA ASP A 82 15.49 0.86 -0.32
C ASP A 82 14.80 2.17 0.17
N SER A 83 15.61 3.16 0.49
CA SER A 83 15.13 4.47 0.99
C SER A 83 14.47 5.35 -0.09
N ASN A 84 14.62 4.99 -1.36
CA ASN A 84 14.09 5.72 -2.51
C ASN A 84 12.84 5.06 -3.12
N SER A 85 12.32 4.02 -2.45
CA SER A 85 11.15 3.28 -2.90
C SER A 85 9.90 3.64 -2.12
N LEU A 86 8.75 3.45 -2.77
CA LEU A 86 7.42 3.61 -2.19
C LEU A 86 6.67 2.27 -2.20
N ILE A 87 5.90 1.99 -1.16
CA ILE A 87 4.88 0.95 -1.18
C ILE A 87 3.51 1.62 -1.22
N LEU A 88 2.67 1.17 -2.15
CA LEU A 88 1.27 1.54 -2.28
C LEU A 88 0.42 0.31 -2.03
N VAL A 89 -0.47 0.35 -1.04
CA VAL A 89 -1.42 -0.73 -0.78
C VAL A 89 -2.82 -0.26 -1.15
N TYR A 90 -3.46 -0.98 -2.06
CA TYR A 90 -4.85 -0.77 -2.43
C TYR A 90 -5.78 -1.32 -1.35
N GLN A 91 -6.82 -0.57 -1.02
CA GLN A 91 -7.78 -0.90 0.03
C GLN A 91 -9.20 -0.54 -0.36
N HIS A 92 -10.10 -1.51 -0.37
CA HIS A 92 -11.53 -1.23 -0.37
C HIS A 92 -11.97 -0.66 0.99
N ILE A 93 -12.68 0.46 0.98
CA ILE A 93 -13.17 1.07 2.21
C ILE A 93 -14.45 0.34 2.65
N PRO A 94 -14.45 -0.34 3.81
CA PRO A 94 -15.64 -0.97 4.33
C PRO A 94 -16.67 0.10 4.75
N ARG A 95 -17.93 -0.32 4.97
CA ARG A 95 -19.01 0.58 5.44
C ARG A 95 -18.86 0.88 6.93
N VAL A 96 -17.83 1.65 7.27
CA VAL A 96 -17.50 2.09 8.64
C VAL A 96 -17.14 3.57 8.62
N LYS A 97 -17.01 4.18 9.80
CA LYS A 97 -16.53 5.56 9.90
C LYS A 97 -15.09 5.62 9.38
N ARG A 98 -14.89 6.33 8.27
CA ARG A 98 -13.66 6.33 7.47
C ARG A 98 -12.45 6.79 8.28
N ASP A 99 -12.58 7.88 9.03
CA ASP A 99 -11.47 8.47 9.76
C ASP A 99 -10.94 7.52 10.84
N ASP A 100 -11.84 6.86 11.59
CA ASP A 100 -11.46 5.86 12.58
C ASP A 100 -10.79 4.65 11.92
N TYR A 101 -11.26 4.25 10.74
CA TYR A 101 -10.68 3.15 9.97
C TYR A 101 -9.27 3.47 9.47
N PHE A 102 -9.07 4.67 8.93
CA PHE A 102 -7.75 5.11 8.46
C PHE A 102 -6.77 5.29 9.62
N ALA A 103 -7.23 5.82 10.76
CA ALA A 103 -6.43 5.92 11.97
C ALA A 103 -5.96 4.54 12.46
N GLN A 104 -6.86 3.55 12.49
CA GLN A 104 -6.51 2.17 12.87
C GLN A 104 -5.45 1.55 11.95
N ILE A 105 -5.61 1.71 10.62
CA ILE A 105 -4.59 1.24 9.67
C ILE A 105 -3.27 1.96 9.91
N GLY A 106 -3.29 3.28 10.05
CA GLY A 106 -2.10 4.09 10.32
C GLY A 106 -1.37 3.62 11.57
N GLN A 107 -2.09 3.37 12.67
CA GLN A 107 -1.53 2.88 13.91
C GLN A 107 -0.88 1.49 13.76
N LYS A 108 -1.54 0.56 13.04
CA LYS A 108 -1.00 -0.78 12.80
C LYS A 108 0.24 -0.75 11.91
N VAL A 109 0.24 0.07 10.86
CA VAL A 109 1.38 0.30 9.98
C VAL A 109 2.57 0.84 10.78
N ARG A 110 2.36 1.89 11.57
CA ARG A 110 3.44 2.45 12.43
C ARG A 110 4.01 1.41 13.38
N LYS A 111 3.15 0.72 14.11
CA LYS A 111 3.56 -0.30 15.09
C LYS A 111 4.29 -1.46 14.43
N GLY A 112 3.77 -1.94 13.29
CA GLY A 112 4.32 -3.12 12.61
C GLY A 112 5.65 -2.88 11.91
N MET A 113 5.91 -1.65 11.44
CA MET A 113 7.10 -1.30 10.66
C MET A 113 8.04 -0.31 11.36
N ASN A 114 7.71 0.12 12.57
CA ASN A 114 8.46 1.14 13.30
C ASN A 114 8.74 2.39 12.42
N THR A 115 7.71 2.90 11.77
CA THR A 115 7.81 4.00 10.80
C THR A 115 6.76 5.08 11.08
N ARG A 116 6.79 6.15 10.29
CA ARG A 116 5.71 7.16 10.28
C ARG A 116 4.42 6.55 9.73
N GLY A 117 3.29 7.14 10.06
CA GLY A 117 2.01 6.76 9.47
C GLY A 117 2.02 6.91 7.95
N PRO A 118 1.23 6.12 7.22
CA PRO A 118 1.12 6.24 5.78
C PRO A 118 0.41 7.52 5.36
N ILE A 119 0.66 7.96 4.13
CA ILE A 119 -0.23 8.89 3.43
C ILE A 119 -1.39 8.06 2.86
N CYS A 120 -2.60 8.55 2.99
CA CYS A 120 -3.78 7.95 2.38
C CYS A 120 -4.33 8.87 1.28
N LEU A 121 -4.49 8.36 0.07
CA LEU A 121 -5.26 8.96 -1.02
C LEU A 121 -6.55 8.18 -1.20
N SER A 122 -7.69 8.82 -1.13
CA SER A 122 -8.98 8.13 -1.09
C SER A 122 -10.05 8.87 -1.88
N ASP A 123 -10.93 8.11 -2.52
CA ASP A 123 -12.29 8.52 -2.85
C ASP A 123 -13.28 7.99 -1.79
N ASN A 124 -14.56 7.79 -2.15
CA ASN A 124 -15.55 7.26 -1.22
C ASN A 124 -15.60 5.72 -1.17
N ILE A 125 -14.88 5.03 -2.05
CA ILE A 125 -14.97 3.57 -2.26
C ILE A 125 -13.64 2.88 -1.98
N VAL A 126 -12.54 3.53 -2.41
CA VAL A 126 -11.20 2.96 -2.34
C VAL A 126 -10.19 3.93 -1.73
N ALA A 127 -9.12 3.39 -1.21
CA ALA A 127 -7.98 4.13 -0.71
C ALA A 127 -6.67 3.49 -1.15
N PHE A 128 -5.64 4.32 -1.31
CA PHE A 128 -4.26 3.88 -1.42
C PHE A 128 -3.49 4.34 -0.18
N PHE A 129 -2.89 3.39 0.52
CA PHE A 129 -1.98 3.70 1.63
C PHE A 129 -0.55 3.67 1.13
N ILE A 130 0.14 4.79 1.27
CA ILE A 130 1.45 5.07 0.67
C ILE A 130 2.49 5.20 1.78
N MET A 131 3.57 4.44 1.68
CA MET A 131 4.63 4.37 2.69
C MET A 131 6.01 4.53 2.05
N ALA A 132 6.92 5.19 2.77
CA ALA A 132 8.34 5.28 2.45
C ALA A 132 9.19 5.19 3.72
N LYS A 133 10.47 4.84 3.59
CA LYS A 133 11.40 4.75 4.74
C LYS A 133 11.82 6.10 5.28
N THR A 134 11.93 7.13 4.43
CA THR A 134 12.47 8.43 4.81
C THR A 134 11.40 9.49 4.91
N GLY A 135 11.56 10.39 5.91
CA GLY A 135 10.67 11.54 6.03
C GLY A 135 10.78 12.52 4.85
N GLU A 136 11.95 12.58 4.21
CA GLU A 136 12.14 13.40 3.01
C GLU A 136 11.26 12.91 1.85
N LEU A 137 11.33 11.61 1.54
CA LEU A 137 10.52 11.02 0.49
C LEU A 137 9.03 11.10 0.82
N MET A 138 8.63 10.86 2.08
CA MET A 138 7.24 11.03 2.52
C MET A 138 6.74 12.47 2.33
N ASN A 139 7.56 13.48 2.64
CA ASN A 139 7.19 14.88 2.45
C ASN A 139 7.06 15.25 0.96
N LYS A 140 7.96 14.76 0.11
CA LYS A 140 7.86 14.93 -1.35
C LYS A 140 6.59 14.26 -1.87
N THR A 141 6.34 13.02 -1.46
CA THR A 141 5.14 12.25 -1.83
C THR A 141 3.87 12.97 -1.37
N TRP A 142 3.84 13.48 -0.15
CA TRP A 142 2.70 14.26 0.36
C TRP A 142 2.36 15.46 -0.52
N LYS A 143 3.37 16.24 -0.93
CA LYS A 143 3.13 17.41 -1.79
C LYS A 143 2.47 17.01 -3.11
N VAL A 144 2.95 15.94 -3.74
CA VAL A 144 2.41 15.42 -5.01
C VAL A 144 0.98 14.90 -4.83
N ILE A 145 0.77 14.04 -3.83
CA ILE A 145 -0.53 13.40 -3.57
C ILE A 145 -1.58 14.44 -3.17
N ASN A 146 -1.24 15.38 -2.30
CA ASN A 146 -2.16 16.45 -1.89
C ASN A 146 -2.51 17.39 -3.04
N GLY A 147 -1.56 17.72 -3.91
CA GLY A 147 -1.82 18.49 -5.14
C GLY A 147 -2.79 17.75 -6.05
N TYR A 148 -2.48 16.49 -6.37
CA TYR A 148 -3.34 15.64 -7.19
C TYR A 148 -4.76 15.48 -6.61
N ALA A 149 -4.87 15.29 -5.30
CA ALA A 149 -6.17 15.15 -4.63
C ALA A 149 -7.04 16.39 -4.79
N LYS A 150 -6.46 17.59 -4.61
CA LYS A 150 -7.18 18.87 -4.80
C LYS A 150 -7.68 19.06 -6.23
N GLU A 151 -6.84 18.74 -7.22
CA GLU A 151 -7.19 18.88 -8.64
C GLU A 151 -8.27 17.90 -9.09
N ASN A 152 -8.32 16.71 -8.50
CA ASN A 152 -9.18 15.61 -8.95
C ASN A 152 -10.34 15.29 -7.99
N ARG A 153 -10.57 16.11 -6.97
CA ARG A 153 -11.65 15.94 -5.98
C ARG A 153 -11.53 14.63 -5.17
N TYR A 154 -10.30 14.19 -4.92
CA TYR A 154 -9.99 13.14 -3.96
C TYR A 154 -9.68 13.72 -2.59
N ASN A 155 -9.60 12.84 -1.60
CA ASN A 155 -9.17 13.21 -0.25
C ASN A 155 -7.77 12.67 0.00
N ALA A 156 -6.89 13.49 0.56
CA ALA A 156 -5.56 13.09 1.01
C ALA A 156 -5.44 13.30 2.52
N TYR A 157 -4.84 12.32 3.21
CA TYR A 157 -4.67 12.31 4.66
C TYR A 157 -3.26 11.88 5.03
N LYS A 158 -2.73 12.42 6.13
CA LYS A 158 -1.60 11.83 6.85
C LYS A 158 -2.18 11.02 8.00
N CYS A 159 -1.93 9.71 8.02
CA CYS A 159 -2.42 8.83 9.07
C CYS A 159 -1.46 8.83 10.29
N ASP A 160 -1.05 10.00 10.75
CA ASP A 160 -0.30 10.23 11.98
C ASP A 160 -1.25 10.35 13.19
N ASP A 161 -0.74 10.42 14.43
CA ASP A 161 -1.54 10.35 15.67
C ASP A 161 -2.54 11.51 15.86
N HIS A 162 -2.42 12.58 15.09
CA HIS A 162 -3.37 13.68 15.06
C HIS A 162 -3.96 13.83 13.67
N PHE A 163 -5.23 13.48 13.52
CA PHE A 163 -6.05 13.88 12.37
C PHE A 163 -6.27 15.39 12.46
N ASP A 164 -5.33 16.19 12.02
CA ASP A 164 -5.61 17.57 11.67
C ASP A 164 -6.31 17.57 10.31
N CYS A 165 -7.65 17.54 10.36
CA CYS A 165 -8.50 17.86 9.22
C CYS A 165 -8.38 19.37 8.97
N THR A 166 -7.46 19.79 8.12
CA THR A 166 -7.43 21.16 7.55
C THR A 166 -7.94 21.13 6.12
#